data_a22eecaf44d2af5e1eda4cd2b82d0924
#
_entry.id   a22eecaf44d2af5e1eda4cd2b82d0924
#
_cell.length_a   1.000
_cell.length_b   1.000
_cell.length_c   1.000
_cell.angle_alpha   90.00
_cell.angle_beta   90.00
_cell.angle_gamma   90.00
#
_symmetry.space_group_name_H-M   'P 1'
#
loop_
_entity.id
_entity.type
_entity.pdbx_description
1 polymer ?
#
loop_
_entity_poly.entity_id
_entity_poly.type
_entity_poly.pdbx_seq_one_letter_code
_entity_poly.pdbx_strand_id
1 'polypeptide(L)'
;MTEPNKPLEQMTAQERFNLGISYYDEGRFVEAIKAWSSIHHNEDPKTYTWAQYNLGNTYDGLGKPDQAIKIWSNISHKDDPEAYVEAQLCLGEVYSLDKEKEEQAHKAYDNASGFSYYKSERGFKILNCLLELREDLHSLAKNTDEVLKSLQIIPEFESKVAHYSRALTAFKLFECKKNEQMPPKLRLNTIRGVNDPTEGLVLSDYWDQQGIPETIHTNDTATFVSCFTFNHDSLNQFRLYGKENGREATGVSLVFNKEFFSEHSGVLKYIAGASSDPSNKSGENESDEAGKPENDNKRLLIDKSTLYRCIYLDPESGYWTLAKRDKFTFYQKPEEFGESKEKWEKYYKLISKKEECVEKYLFGEKDNKSISSILKSIFTDENHLYNKCDKDEKQKILEAVRFILLPLQYLVKHIAFQEEQECRIMYITQFRDEKIHSNREEQQMYVEYEESVLPHIDKIWLSPGAAKDQDFFRILLDQDGGKSKVRISQNPFRNKE
;
A
#
# COMPACT_ATOMS: atom_id res chain seq x y z
N MET A 1 21.58 -14.71 17.33
CA MET A 1 21.40 -15.88 16.43
C MET A 1 22.73 -16.56 16.20
N THR A 2 22.76 -17.90 16.07
CA THR A 2 23.94 -18.68 15.74
C THR A 2 24.49 -18.28 14.38
N GLU A 3 25.81 -18.20 14.22
CA GLU A 3 26.47 -18.06 12.91
C GLU A 3 25.89 -19.06 11.90
N PRO A 4 25.81 -18.68 10.63
CA PRO A 4 25.22 -19.56 9.61
C PRO A 4 25.98 -20.88 9.58
N ASN A 5 25.25 -21.99 9.65
CA ASN A 5 25.80 -23.34 9.61
C ASN A 5 26.52 -23.71 8.30
N LYS A 6 26.55 -22.78 7.32
CA LYS A 6 27.02 -23.01 5.94
C LYS A 6 27.88 -21.83 5.48
N PRO A 7 29.10 -22.04 4.97
CA PRO A 7 29.93 -20.98 4.37
C PRO A 7 29.23 -20.30 3.18
N LEU A 8 29.51 -19.00 2.96
CA LEU A 8 28.89 -18.22 1.86
C LEU A 8 29.07 -18.88 0.49
N GLU A 9 30.24 -19.50 0.24
CA GLU A 9 30.55 -20.16 -1.03
C GLU A 9 29.67 -21.41 -1.31
N GLN A 10 29.03 -21.96 -0.30
CA GLN A 10 28.13 -23.10 -0.42
C GLN A 10 26.65 -22.70 -0.46
N MET A 11 26.35 -21.41 -0.32
CA MET A 11 24.98 -20.86 -0.32
C MET A 11 24.59 -20.48 -1.73
N THR A 12 23.29 -20.61 -2.07
CA THR A 12 22.72 -20.03 -3.30
C THR A 12 22.72 -18.51 -3.23
N ALA A 13 22.56 -17.84 -4.38
CA ALA A 13 22.42 -16.38 -4.42
C ALA A 13 21.30 -15.89 -3.50
N GLN A 14 20.13 -16.57 -3.51
CA GLN A 14 19.00 -16.23 -2.66
C GLN A 14 19.27 -16.46 -1.15
N GLU A 15 19.99 -17.52 -0.78
CA GLU A 15 20.37 -17.74 0.63
C GLU A 15 21.31 -16.63 1.14
N ARG A 16 22.30 -16.21 0.31
CA ARG A 16 23.20 -15.09 0.63
C ARG A 16 22.47 -13.75 0.69
N PHE A 17 21.52 -13.54 -0.19
CA PHE A 17 20.66 -12.35 -0.17
C PHE A 17 19.87 -12.24 1.13
N ASN A 18 19.19 -13.31 1.52
CA ASN A 18 18.40 -13.36 2.77
C ASN A 18 19.29 -13.22 4.02
N LEU A 19 20.49 -13.79 3.99
CA LEU A 19 21.47 -13.65 5.06
C LEU A 19 21.91 -12.18 5.18
N GLY A 20 22.14 -11.50 4.05
CA GLY A 20 22.47 -10.07 4.04
C GLY A 20 21.36 -9.22 4.67
N ILE A 21 20.08 -9.50 4.37
CA ILE A 21 18.93 -8.85 5.00
C ILE A 21 18.95 -9.07 6.52
N SER A 22 19.17 -10.32 6.98
CA SER A 22 19.23 -10.63 8.40
C SER A 22 20.33 -9.85 9.12
N TYR A 23 21.52 -9.76 8.52
CA TYR A 23 22.62 -8.97 9.09
C TYR A 23 22.31 -7.48 9.12
N TYR A 24 21.68 -6.96 8.07
CA TYR A 24 21.29 -5.55 8.00
C TYR A 24 20.28 -5.21 9.11
N ASP A 25 19.26 -6.04 9.31
CA ASP A 25 18.25 -5.88 10.37
C ASP A 25 18.85 -5.96 11.79
N GLU A 26 19.96 -6.68 11.95
CA GLU A 26 20.74 -6.75 13.20
C GLU A 26 21.71 -5.58 13.37
N GLY A 27 21.80 -4.65 12.40
CA GLY A 27 22.77 -3.55 12.39
C GLY A 27 24.20 -3.97 12.04
N ARG A 28 24.40 -5.17 11.54
CA ARG A 28 25.69 -5.77 11.17
C ARG A 28 26.01 -5.46 9.71
N PHE A 29 26.20 -4.18 9.43
CA PHE A 29 26.32 -3.66 8.05
C PHE A 29 27.53 -4.22 7.30
N VAL A 30 28.65 -4.49 7.98
CA VAL A 30 29.85 -5.05 7.32
C VAL A 30 29.58 -6.46 6.80
N GLU A 31 28.92 -7.28 7.60
CA GLU A 31 28.55 -8.65 7.22
C GLU A 31 27.46 -8.66 6.15
N ALA A 32 26.50 -7.74 6.21
CA ALA A 32 25.49 -7.56 5.16
C ALA A 32 26.15 -7.20 3.81
N ILE A 33 27.05 -6.23 3.81
CA ILE A 33 27.84 -5.86 2.61
C ILE A 33 28.59 -7.07 2.07
N LYS A 34 29.27 -7.84 2.93
CA LYS A 34 30.01 -9.04 2.52
C LYS A 34 29.11 -10.10 1.87
N ALA A 35 27.94 -10.34 2.47
CA ALA A 35 26.98 -11.31 1.96
C ALA A 35 26.45 -10.90 0.57
N TRP A 36 25.99 -9.67 0.39
CA TRP A 36 25.46 -9.17 -0.89
C TRP A 36 26.56 -9.03 -1.96
N SER A 37 27.76 -8.57 -1.59
CA SER A 37 28.90 -8.46 -2.52
C SER A 37 29.41 -9.81 -3.06
N SER A 38 29.06 -10.91 -2.40
CA SER A 38 29.41 -12.25 -2.86
C SER A 38 28.46 -12.81 -3.92
N ILE A 39 27.35 -12.11 -4.22
CA ILE A 39 26.36 -12.51 -5.23
C ILE A 39 26.83 -11.97 -6.59
N HIS A 40 26.93 -12.85 -7.58
CA HIS A 40 27.35 -12.47 -8.94
C HIS A 40 26.19 -12.49 -9.91
N HIS A 41 26.23 -11.58 -10.90
CA HIS A 41 25.15 -11.41 -11.89
C HIS A 41 24.83 -12.70 -12.67
N ASN A 42 25.84 -13.50 -13.00
CA ASN A 42 25.68 -14.75 -13.75
C ASN A 42 25.03 -15.90 -12.95
N GLU A 43 24.89 -15.77 -11.63
CA GLU A 43 24.23 -16.78 -10.79
C GLU A 43 22.71 -16.60 -10.81
N ASP A 44 22.26 -15.37 -10.60
CA ASP A 44 20.86 -14.96 -10.63
C ASP A 44 20.79 -13.43 -10.84
N PRO A 45 20.52 -12.95 -12.05
CA PRO A 45 20.50 -11.52 -12.37
C PRO A 45 19.55 -10.73 -11.50
N LYS A 46 18.36 -11.28 -11.20
CA LYS A 46 17.35 -10.62 -10.38
C LYS A 46 17.82 -10.46 -8.93
N THR A 47 18.27 -11.54 -8.31
CA THR A 47 18.79 -11.50 -6.92
C THR A 47 20.03 -10.60 -6.82
N TYR A 48 20.91 -10.63 -7.83
CA TYR A 48 22.06 -9.73 -7.92
C TYR A 48 21.62 -8.27 -7.92
N THR A 49 20.64 -7.91 -8.75
CA THR A 49 20.18 -6.52 -8.89
C THR A 49 19.62 -5.98 -7.57
N TRP A 50 18.82 -6.77 -6.87
CA TRP A 50 18.33 -6.41 -5.54
C TRP A 50 19.44 -6.35 -4.47
N ALA A 51 20.47 -7.20 -4.59
CA ALA A 51 21.64 -7.12 -3.72
C ALA A 51 22.42 -5.81 -3.96
N GLN A 52 22.58 -5.39 -5.22
CA GLN A 52 23.20 -4.09 -5.55
C GLN A 52 22.37 -2.91 -4.99
N TYR A 53 21.04 -2.96 -5.12
CA TYR A 53 20.18 -1.95 -4.53
C TYR A 53 20.39 -1.84 -3.01
N ASN A 54 20.39 -2.96 -2.29
CA ASN A 54 20.61 -2.98 -0.83
C ASN A 54 22.04 -2.56 -0.44
N LEU A 55 23.05 -2.88 -1.24
CA LEU A 55 24.41 -2.40 -1.06
C LEU A 55 24.46 -0.86 -1.14
N GLY A 56 23.83 -0.29 -2.16
CA GLY A 56 23.73 1.17 -2.31
C GLY A 56 23.10 1.82 -1.09
N ASN A 57 21.94 1.30 -0.65
CA ASN A 57 21.24 1.80 0.55
C ASN A 57 22.11 1.71 1.81
N THR A 58 22.90 0.63 1.93
CA THR A 58 23.78 0.46 3.07
C THR A 58 24.93 1.46 3.06
N TYR A 59 25.53 1.72 1.91
CA TYR A 59 26.60 2.72 1.78
C TYR A 59 26.09 4.13 2.02
N ASP A 60 24.90 4.47 1.52
CA ASP A 60 24.27 5.75 1.80
C ASP A 60 23.98 5.94 3.27
N GLY A 61 23.39 4.95 3.94
CA GLY A 61 23.15 4.96 5.38
C GLY A 61 24.42 5.03 6.24
N LEU A 62 25.58 4.64 5.68
CA LEU A 62 26.91 4.80 6.29
C LEU A 62 27.58 6.14 5.98
N GLY A 63 26.87 7.09 5.35
CA GLY A 63 27.39 8.40 4.96
C GLY A 63 28.41 8.35 3.80
N LYS A 64 28.26 7.39 2.88
CA LYS A 64 29.12 7.21 1.71
C LYS A 64 28.33 7.33 0.40
N PRO A 65 27.69 8.48 0.13
CA PRO A 65 26.80 8.67 -1.00
C PRO A 65 27.48 8.44 -2.36
N ASP A 66 28.75 8.77 -2.52
CA ASP A 66 29.46 8.54 -3.79
C ASP A 66 29.58 7.05 -4.15
N GLN A 67 29.71 6.18 -3.13
CA GLN A 67 29.73 4.74 -3.34
C GLN A 67 28.33 4.21 -3.68
N ALA A 68 27.32 4.71 -2.99
CA ALA A 68 25.92 4.41 -3.25
C ALA A 68 25.53 4.78 -4.69
N ILE A 69 25.81 6.02 -5.11
CA ILE A 69 25.57 6.52 -6.47
C ILE A 69 26.21 5.60 -7.51
N LYS A 70 27.49 5.23 -7.31
CA LYS A 70 28.19 4.36 -8.24
C LYS A 70 27.51 2.99 -8.38
N ILE A 71 27.03 2.43 -7.29
CA ILE A 71 26.37 1.12 -7.30
C ILE A 71 25.00 1.22 -7.98
N TRP A 72 24.14 2.16 -7.56
CA TRP A 72 22.80 2.33 -8.12
C TRP A 72 22.81 2.68 -9.60
N SER A 73 23.80 3.50 -10.07
CA SER A 73 23.94 3.87 -11.48
C SER A 73 24.28 2.68 -12.39
N ASN A 74 24.74 1.56 -11.84
CA ASN A 74 25.05 0.35 -12.60
C ASN A 74 23.87 -0.65 -12.63
N ILE A 75 22.77 -0.36 -11.93
CA ILE A 75 21.58 -1.21 -11.95
C ILE A 75 20.88 -1.06 -13.30
N SER A 76 20.64 -2.19 -13.98
CA SER A 76 20.04 -2.23 -15.30
C SER A 76 18.54 -2.52 -15.23
N HIS A 77 17.76 -1.74 -15.97
CA HIS A 77 16.33 -1.99 -16.16
C HIS A 77 16.03 -3.38 -16.77
N LYS A 78 16.95 -3.93 -17.57
CA LYS A 78 16.77 -5.24 -18.22
C LYS A 78 16.83 -6.41 -17.25
N ASP A 79 17.57 -6.27 -16.16
CA ASP A 79 17.77 -7.34 -15.18
C ASP A 79 16.60 -7.42 -14.19
N ASP A 80 16.16 -6.29 -13.70
CA ASP A 80 14.95 -6.15 -12.87
C ASP A 80 14.43 -4.72 -12.95
N PRO A 81 13.29 -4.47 -13.63
CA PRO A 81 12.72 -3.12 -13.78
C PRO A 81 12.38 -2.46 -12.45
N GLU A 82 11.96 -3.23 -11.46
CA GLU A 82 11.55 -2.73 -10.17
C GLU A 82 12.74 -2.24 -9.34
N ALA A 83 13.79 -3.06 -9.23
CA ALA A 83 15.02 -2.65 -8.55
C ALA A 83 15.68 -1.44 -9.24
N TYR A 84 15.59 -1.35 -10.57
CA TYR A 84 16.02 -0.17 -11.32
C TYR A 84 15.27 1.08 -10.91
N VAL A 85 13.94 1.02 -10.83
CA VAL A 85 13.10 2.16 -10.43
C VAL A 85 13.43 2.62 -9.01
N GLU A 86 13.55 1.69 -8.07
CA GLU A 86 13.94 2.02 -6.69
C GLU A 86 15.34 2.66 -6.63
N ALA A 87 16.28 2.17 -7.43
CA ALA A 87 17.62 2.77 -7.53
C ALA A 87 17.57 4.19 -8.14
N GLN A 88 16.74 4.43 -9.16
CA GLN A 88 16.55 5.78 -9.72
C GLN A 88 15.94 6.75 -8.69
N LEU A 89 15.01 6.30 -7.87
CA LEU A 89 14.44 7.10 -6.79
C LEU A 89 15.51 7.48 -5.74
N CYS A 90 16.36 6.54 -5.34
CA CYS A 90 17.46 6.80 -4.43
C CYS A 90 18.51 7.77 -5.04
N LEU A 91 18.84 7.60 -6.33
CA LEU A 91 19.72 8.53 -7.06
C LEU A 91 19.12 9.95 -7.08
N GLY A 92 17.82 10.06 -7.37
CA GLY A 92 17.10 11.33 -7.35
C GLY A 92 17.15 12.01 -5.99
N GLU A 93 16.96 11.25 -4.91
CA GLU A 93 17.06 11.74 -3.53
C GLU A 93 18.45 12.32 -3.24
N VAL A 94 19.50 11.53 -3.44
CA VAL A 94 20.87 11.95 -3.15
C VAL A 94 21.30 13.14 -4.04
N TYR A 95 20.98 13.14 -5.32
CA TYR A 95 21.28 14.26 -6.21
C TYR A 95 20.51 15.52 -5.86
N SER A 96 19.28 15.42 -5.34
CA SER A 96 18.47 16.59 -4.98
C SER A 96 19.04 17.40 -3.82
N LEU A 97 19.95 16.82 -3.03
CA LEU A 97 20.64 17.49 -1.93
C LEU A 97 21.87 18.31 -2.39
N ASP A 98 22.18 18.28 -3.68
CA ASP A 98 23.30 19.01 -4.28
C ASP A 98 22.78 19.90 -5.42
N LYS A 99 22.93 21.23 -5.26
CA LYS A 99 22.44 22.21 -6.23
C LYS A 99 23.05 22.00 -7.63
N GLU A 100 24.28 21.52 -7.70
CA GLU A 100 24.96 21.28 -9.00
C GLU A 100 24.44 20.03 -9.68
N LYS A 101 23.70 19.18 -8.97
CA LYS A 101 23.16 17.89 -9.46
C LYS A 101 21.64 17.88 -9.64
N GLU A 102 20.97 19.02 -9.56
CA GLU A 102 19.50 19.10 -9.72
C GLU A 102 19.01 18.52 -11.06
N GLU A 103 19.76 18.69 -12.14
CA GLU A 103 19.43 18.10 -13.44
C GLU A 103 19.50 16.58 -13.41
N GLN A 104 20.50 16.00 -12.73
CA GLN A 104 20.59 14.56 -12.53
C GLN A 104 19.47 14.03 -11.64
N ALA A 105 19.08 14.77 -10.59
CA ALA A 105 17.94 14.43 -9.76
C ALA A 105 16.66 14.39 -10.58
N HIS A 106 16.40 15.42 -11.39
CA HIS A 106 15.24 15.48 -12.27
C HIS A 106 15.19 14.28 -13.22
N LYS A 107 16.32 13.98 -13.90
CA LYS A 107 16.41 12.85 -14.81
C LYS A 107 16.16 11.51 -14.11
N ALA A 108 16.66 11.33 -12.88
CA ALA A 108 16.46 10.11 -12.12
C ALA A 108 14.97 9.91 -11.74
N TYR A 109 14.31 10.96 -11.28
CA TYR A 109 12.86 10.90 -11.01
C TYR A 109 12.04 10.67 -12.30
N ASP A 110 12.44 11.26 -13.42
CA ASP A 110 11.78 11.05 -14.70
C ASP A 110 11.90 9.59 -15.17
N ASN A 111 13.09 8.99 -15.03
CA ASN A 111 13.29 7.57 -15.31
C ASN A 111 12.39 6.64 -14.47
N ALA A 112 12.08 7.03 -13.25
CA ALA A 112 11.20 6.27 -12.35
C ALA A 112 9.71 6.54 -12.59
N SER A 113 9.34 7.68 -13.19
CA SER A 113 7.96 8.20 -13.23
C SER A 113 6.96 7.27 -13.90
N GLY A 114 7.41 6.51 -14.91
CA GLY A 114 6.59 5.56 -15.64
C GLY A 114 6.15 4.34 -14.84
N PHE A 115 6.84 4.06 -13.74
CA PHE A 115 6.64 2.89 -12.92
C PHE A 115 6.12 3.23 -11.53
N SER A 116 6.39 4.42 -11.04
CA SER A 116 5.96 4.85 -9.70
C SER A 116 5.62 6.34 -9.70
N TYR A 117 4.40 6.67 -10.15
CA TYR A 117 3.91 8.04 -10.17
C TYR A 117 4.07 8.73 -8.80
N TYR A 118 3.54 8.12 -7.73
CA TYR A 118 3.55 8.74 -6.40
C TYR A 118 4.96 9.08 -5.91
N LYS A 119 5.89 8.13 -5.96
CA LYS A 119 7.25 8.35 -5.45
C LYS A 119 8.02 9.36 -6.30
N SER A 120 7.87 9.31 -7.63
CA SER A 120 8.54 10.24 -8.54
C SER A 120 7.99 11.65 -8.41
N GLU A 121 6.66 11.82 -8.38
CA GLU A 121 6.01 13.11 -8.18
C GLU A 121 6.36 13.72 -6.82
N ARG A 122 6.44 12.89 -5.77
CA ARG A 122 6.95 13.26 -4.46
C ARG A 122 8.38 13.83 -4.56
N GLY A 123 9.24 13.15 -5.29
CA GLY A 123 10.62 13.60 -5.54
C GLY A 123 10.67 14.94 -6.26
N PHE A 124 9.88 15.13 -7.32
CA PHE A 124 9.78 16.40 -8.02
C PHE A 124 9.28 17.56 -7.14
N LYS A 125 8.29 17.30 -6.28
CA LYS A 125 7.79 18.32 -5.34
C LYS A 125 8.86 18.73 -4.32
N ILE A 126 9.64 17.79 -3.80
CA ILE A 126 10.76 18.07 -2.90
C ILE A 126 11.85 18.85 -3.64
N LEU A 127 12.21 18.45 -4.86
CA LEU A 127 13.22 19.12 -5.69
C LEU A 127 12.84 20.57 -5.99
N ASN A 128 11.55 20.90 -6.08
CA ASN A 128 11.05 22.25 -6.29
C ASN A 128 11.05 23.14 -5.03
N CYS A 129 11.38 22.59 -3.85
CA CYS A 129 11.56 23.33 -2.61
C CYS A 129 12.99 23.85 -2.46
N LEU A 130 13.18 24.75 -1.49
CA LEU A 130 14.51 25.27 -1.15
C LEU A 130 15.46 24.15 -0.74
N LEU A 131 16.70 24.22 -1.19
CA LEU A 131 17.72 23.20 -0.97
C LEU A 131 17.87 22.84 0.51
N GLU A 132 17.90 23.86 1.37
CA GLU A 132 18.09 23.73 2.81
C GLU A 132 16.96 22.98 3.53
N LEU A 133 15.79 22.83 2.88
CA LEU A 133 14.62 22.13 3.43
C LEU A 133 14.46 20.70 2.86
N ARG A 134 15.20 20.36 1.82
CA ARG A 134 15.04 19.07 1.13
C ARG A 134 15.40 17.89 2.03
N GLU A 135 16.39 18.02 2.91
CA GLU A 135 16.76 16.98 3.86
C GLU A 135 15.61 16.64 4.84
N ASP A 136 14.93 17.66 5.37
CA ASP A 136 13.77 17.47 6.25
C ASP A 136 12.61 16.83 5.50
N LEU A 137 12.35 17.25 4.25
CA LEU A 137 11.29 16.68 3.41
C LEU A 137 11.59 15.24 2.98
N HIS A 138 12.84 14.89 2.69
CA HIS A 138 13.25 13.50 2.45
C HIS A 138 13.14 12.65 3.71
N SER A 139 13.49 13.18 4.86
CA SER A 139 13.30 12.52 6.16
C SER A 139 11.82 12.25 6.44
N LEU A 140 10.95 13.25 6.14
CA LEU A 140 9.49 13.09 6.22
C LEU A 140 8.99 11.99 5.28
N ALA A 141 9.46 11.96 4.04
CA ALA A 141 9.11 10.96 3.04
C ALA A 141 9.55 9.56 3.47
N LYS A 142 10.78 9.41 3.98
CA LYS A 142 11.31 8.14 4.49
C LYS A 142 10.49 7.61 5.67
N ASN A 143 10.14 8.48 6.62
CA ASN A 143 9.31 8.06 7.76
C ASN A 143 7.90 7.66 7.33
N THR A 144 7.33 8.37 6.34
CA THR A 144 6.05 7.96 5.73
C THR A 144 6.16 6.56 5.13
N ASP A 145 7.22 6.26 4.41
CA ASP A 145 7.47 4.94 3.84
C ASP A 145 7.64 3.86 4.92
N GLU A 146 8.32 4.14 6.04
CA GLU A 146 8.47 3.20 7.16
C GLU A 146 7.13 2.93 7.87
N VAL A 147 6.29 3.97 8.05
CA VAL A 147 4.92 3.77 8.57
C VAL A 147 4.12 2.90 7.61
N LEU A 148 4.13 3.18 6.31
CA LEU A 148 3.42 2.39 5.31
C LEU A 148 3.88 0.92 5.29
N LYS A 149 5.18 0.64 5.38
CA LYS A 149 5.71 -0.74 5.52
C LYS A 149 5.15 -1.42 6.76
N SER A 150 5.08 -0.69 7.88
CA SER A 150 4.54 -1.24 9.13
C SER A 150 3.04 -1.52 9.04
N LEU A 151 2.30 -0.79 8.20
CA LEU A 151 0.86 -0.98 8.00
C LEU A 151 0.51 -2.16 7.08
N GLN A 152 1.46 -2.75 6.37
CA GLN A 152 1.18 -3.95 5.56
C GLN A 152 0.66 -5.08 6.45
N ILE A 153 -0.25 -5.91 5.91
CA ILE A 153 -0.78 -7.08 6.62
C ILE A 153 0.33 -8.10 6.94
N ILE A 154 0.05 -9.05 7.84
CA ILE A 154 0.94 -10.16 8.20
C ILE A 154 0.39 -11.44 7.52
N PRO A 155 0.88 -11.83 6.32
CA PRO A 155 0.25 -12.90 5.51
C PRO A 155 0.20 -14.27 6.21
N GLU A 156 1.09 -14.54 7.16
CA GLU A 156 1.10 -15.77 7.95
C GLU A 156 -0.16 -15.91 8.82
N PHE A 157 -0.63 -14.80 9.40
CA PHE A 157 -1.77 -14.77 10.32
C PHE A 157 -3.01 -14.10 9.73
N GLU A 158 -2.84 -13.24 8.72
CA GLU A 158 -3.88 -12.42 8.09
C GLU A 158 -4.10 -12.82 6.63
N SER A 159 -4.03 -14.13 6.37
CA SER A 159 -4.13 -14.70 5.03
C SER A 159 -5.49 -14.54 4.36
N LYS A 160 -6.48 -14.04 5.09
CA LYS A 160 -7.87 -13.87 4.63
C LYS A 160 -8.45 -12.57 5.13
N VAL A 161 -9.12 -11.85 4.23
CA VAL A 161 -9.84 -10.61 4.52
C VAL A 161 -11.18 -10.60 3.82
N ALA A 162 -12.14 -9.89 4.35
CA ALA A 162 -13.50 -9.83 3.84
C ALA A 162 -13.81 -8.48 3.17
N HIS A 163 -14.52 -8.51 2.06
CA HIS A 163 -15.14 -7.35 1.43
C HIS A 163 -16.66 -7.47 1.53
N TYR A 164 -17.30 -6.48 2.16
CA TYR A 164 -18.75 -6.45 2.32
C TYR A 164 -19.41 -5.73 1.15
N SER A 165 -20.49 -6.33 0.65
CA SER A 165 -21.20 -5.84 -0.53
C SER A 165 -22.68 -6.21 -0.48
N ARG A 166 -23.47 -5.55 -1.33
CA ARG A 166 -24.83 -6.01 -1.63
C ARG A 166 -24.76 -7.31 -2.41
N ALA A 167 -25.71 -8.22 -2.20
CA ALA A 167 -25.77 -9.49 -2.90
C ALA A 167 -25.72 -9.32 -4.43
N LEU A 168 -26.50 -8.37 -4.97
CA LEU A 168 -26.53 -8.09 -6.41
C LEU A 168 -25.17 -7.61 -6.95
N THR A 169 -24.43 -6.80 -6.18
CA THR A 169 -23.08 -6.36 -6.58
C THR A 169 -22.11 -7.54 -6.58
N ALA A 170 -22.19 -8.40 -5.57
CA ALA A 170 -21.37 -9.61 -5.51
C ALA A 170 -21.66 -10.57 -6.69
N PHE A 171 -22.92 -10.77 -7.07
CA PHE A 171 -23.26 -11.54 -8.27
C PHE A 171 -22.58 -10.97 -9.52
N LYS A 172 -22.62 -9.66 -9.71
CA LYS A 172 -21.98 -9.03 -10.86
C LYS A 172 -20.46 -9.24 -10.92
N LEU A 173 -19.81 -9.46 -9.77
CA LEU A 173 -18.38 -9.78 -9.73
C LEU A 173 -18.05 -11.23 -10.14
N PHE A 174 -19.06 -12.12 -10.17
CA PHE A 174 -18.89 -13.52 -10.53
C PHE A 174 -19.44 -13.87 -11.91
N GLU A 175 -20.44 -13.12 -12.41
CA GLU A 175 -21.08 -13.40 -13.67
C GLU A 175 -20.27 -12.86 -14.86
N CYS A 176 -19.90 -13.78 -15.75
CA CYS A 176 -19.45 -13.43 -17.09
C CYS A 176 -20.68 -13.22 -17.97
N LYS A 177 -20.91 -12.02 -18.48
CA LYS A 177 -22.00 -11.79 -19.44
C LYS A 177 -21.72 -12.58 -20.71
N LYS A 178 -22.78 -13.12 -21.33
CA LYS A 178 -22.69 -13.98 -22.54
C LYS A 178 -21.86 -13.42 -23.69
N ASN A 179 -21.65 -12.10 -23.72
CA ASN A 179 -20.89 -11.40 -24.75
C ASN A 179 -19.54 -10.84 -24.23
N GLU A 180 -19.20 -11.00 -22.96
CA GLU A 180 -17.93 -10.57 -22.38
C GLU A 180 -17.05 -11.82 -22.18
N GLN A 181 -15.81 -11.75 -22.69
CA GLN A 181 -14.86 -12.87 -22.59
C GLN A 181 -14.27 -13.04 -21.19
N MET A 182 -14.40 -12.05 -20.30
CA MET A 182 -13.85 -12.05 -18.96
C MET A 182 -14.87 -11.57 -17.92
N PRO A 183 -14.82 -12.14 -16.67
CA PRO A 183 -15.67 -11.69 -15.59
C PRO A 183 -15.35 -10.22 -15.21
N PRO A 184 -16.33 -9.50 -14.65
CA PRO A 184 -16.11 -8.16 -14.12
C PRO A 184 -14.99 -8.15 -13.09
N LYS A 185 -14.26 -7.04 -13.05
CA LYS A 185 -13.14 -6.84 -12.13
C LYS A 185 -13.60 -6.14 -10.85
N LEU A 186 -12.85 -6.34 -9.76
CA LEU A 186 -13.05 -5.52 -8.57
C LEU A 186 -12.73 -4.06 -8.91
N ARG A 187 -13.59 -3.14 -8.46
CA ARG A 187 -13.40 -1.71 -8.64
C ARG A 187 -12.84 -1.07 -7.38
N LEU A 188 -11.83 -0.25 -7.55
CA LEU A 188 -11.45 0.72 -6.54
C LEU A 188 -12.20 2.02 -6.89
N ASN A 189 -13.02 2.49 -5.97
CA ASN A 189 -13.79 3.71 -6.15
C ASN A 189 -13.00 4.92 -5.66
N THR A 190 -13.36 6.11 -6.17
CA THR A 190 -12.76 7.35 -5.65
C THR A 190 -12.98 7.47 -4.14
N ILE A 191 -11.95 7.88 -3.43
CA ILE A 191 -12.02 8.10 -1.97
C ILE A 191 -13.10 9.11 -1.58
N ARG A 192 -13.42 10.05 -2.46
CA ARG A 192 -14.49 11.03 -2.22
C ARG A 192 -15.91 10.44 -2.25
N GLY A 193 -16.04 9.19 -2.69
CA GLY A 193 -17.31 8.44 -2.71
C GLY A 193 -17.53 7.53 -1.52
N VAL A 194 -16.64 7.52 -0.52
CA VAL A 194 -16.80 6.74 0.72
C VAL A 194 -17.84 7.38 1.64
N ASN A 195 -18.44 6.57 2.53
CA ASN A 195 -19.54 7.00 3.38
C ASN A 195 -19.12 7.88 4.58
N ASP A 196 -17.85 7.94 4.91
CA ASP A 196 -17.33 8.71 6.04
C ASP A 196 -16.95 10.14 5.57
N PRO A 197 -17.66 11.18 6.04
CA PRO A 197 -17.36 12.56 5.68
C PRO A 197 -16.04 13.06 6.27
N THR A 198 -15.48 12.38 7.28
CA THR A 198 -14.19 12.70 7.90
C THR A 198 -13.01 11.98 7.26
N GLU A 199 -13.27 11.23 6.18
CA GLU A 199 -12.25 10.45 5.49
C GLU A 199 -11.12 11.36 4.96
N GLY A 200 -9.90 11.06 5.39
CA GLY A 200 -8.71 11.84 5.04
C GLY A 200 -8.49 13.11 5.88
N LEU A 201 -9.39 13.46 6.81
CA LEU A 201 -9.27 14.65 7.66
C LEU A 201 -8.62 14.37 9.02
N VAL A 202 -8.87 13.20 9.59
CA VAL A 202 -8.55 12.85 10.99
C VAL A 202 -7.09 13.14 11.37
N LEU A 203 -6.15 12.81 10.49
CA LEU A 203 -4.73 13.04 10.75
C LEU A 203 -4.37 14.53 10.67
N SER A 204 -4.99 15.27 9.76
CA SER A 204 -4.84 16.71 9.66
C SER A 204 -5.42 17.43 10.88
N ASP A 205 -6.60 17.02 11.34
CA ASP A 205 -7.25 17.58 12.54
C ASP A 205 -6.39 17.37 13.80
N TYR A 206 -5.76 16.18 13.91
CA TYR A 206 -4.82 15.90 15.01
C TYR A 206 -3.62 16.86 15.01
N TRP A 207 -3.06 17.16 13.83
CA TRP A 207 -1.91 18.06 13.72
C TRP A 207 -2.30 19.54 13.81
N ASP A 208 -3.50 19.93 13.34
CA ASP A 208 -4.01 21.30 13.47
C ASP A 208 -4.09 21.75 14.93
N GLN A 209 -4.51 20.86 15.83
CA GLN A 209 -4.50 21.13 17.29
C GLN A 209 -3.09 21.36 17.85
N GLN A 210 -2.05 20.99 17.12
CA GLN A 210 -0.65 21.22 17.49
C GLN A 210 -0.02 22.41 16.77
N GLY A 211 -0.84 23.22 16.06
CA GLY A 211 -0.40 24.40 15.32
C GLY A 211 0.26 24.10 13.97
N ILE A 212 0.09 22.89 13.46
CA ILE A 212 0.56 22.48 12.13
C ILE A 212 -0.53 22.84 11.10
N PRO A 213 -0.20 23.53 9.98
CA PRO A 213 -1.20 23.90 8.97
C PRO A 213 -1.91 22.68 8.39
N GLU A 214 -3.12 22.91 7.86
CA GLU A 214 -3.90 21.87 7.17
C GLU A 214 -3.05 21.10 6.14
N THR A 215 -2.91 19.80 6.37
CA THR A 215 -2.06 18.89 5.56
C THR A 215 -2.83 18.13 4.48
N ILE A 216 -4.10 18.48 4.25
CA ILE A 216 -4.95 17.80 3.26
C ILE A 216 -4.49 18.15 1.85
N HIS A 217 -4.26 17.14 1.04
CA HIS A 217 -3.94 17.31 -0.38
C HIS A 217 -5.23 17.45 -1.20
N THR A 218 -5.36 18.56 -1.94
CA THR A 218 -6.60 18.89 -2.66
C THR A 218 -6.45 18.98 -4.19
N ASN A 219 -5.22 18.91 -4.72
CA ASN A 219 -4.94 19.24 -6.13
C ASN A 219 -4.76 17.98 -6.99
N ASP A 220 -4.99 18.09 -8.27
CA ASP A 220 -4.73 17.25 -9.46
C ASP A 220 -4.48 15.73 -9.29
N THR A 221 -4.59 15.21 -8.08
CA THR A 221 -4.36 13.81 -7.73
C THR A 221 -5.68 13.11 -7.44
N ALA A 222 -5.90 11.99 -8.09
CA ALA A 222 -7.01 11.10 -7.85
C ALA A 222 -6.55 9.93 -6.95
N THR A 223 -7.32 9.64 -5.91
CA THR A 223 -7.09 8.47 -5.04
C THR A 223 -8.29 7.56 -5.11
N PHE A 224 -8.02 6.30 -5.39
CA PHE A 224 -9.00 5.22 -5.46
C PHE A 224 -8.71 4.18 -4.40
N VAL A 225 -9.77 3.66 -3.77
CA VAL A 225 -9.64 2.67 -2.69
C VAL A 225 -10.65 1.55 -2.85
N SER A 226 -10.28 0.39 -2.33
CA SER A 226 -11.21 -0.68 -2.00
C SER A 226 -10.95 -1.17 -0.59
N CYS A 227 -12.02 -1.29 0.19
CA CYS A 227 -11.98 -1.55 1.62
C CYS A 227 -12.23 -3.03 1.90
N PHE A 228 -11.43 -3.58 2.81
CA PHE A 228 -11.52 -4.93 3.31
C PHE A 228 -11.49 -4.89 4.84
N THR A 229 -11.77 -6.01 5.49
CA THR A 229 -11.75 -6.10 6.95
C THR A 229 -11.26 -7.47 7.42
N PHE A 230 -10.71 -7.52 8.63
CA PHE A 230 -10.40 -8.78 9.31
C PHE A 230 -11.65 -9.45 9.91
N ASN A 231 -12.79 -8.77 9.96
CA ASN A 231 -14.06 -9.26 10.48
C ASN A 231 -14.88 -9.92 9.37
N HIS A 232 -14.83 -11.24 9.25
CA HIS A 232 -15.47 -11.97 8.14
C HIS A 232 -16.98 -12.13 8.29
N ASP A 233 -17.51 -12.12 9.50
CA ASP A 233 -18.93 -12.29 9.84
C ASP A 233 -19.32 -11.27 10.91
N SER A 234 -19.45 -10.00 10.53
CA SER A 234 -19.74 -8.88 11.42
C SER A 234 -21.16 -8.35 11.18
N LEU A 235 -21.96 -8.32 12.25
CA LEU A 235 -23.30 -7.75 12.22
C LEU A 235 -23.30 -6.28 11.79
N ASN A 236 -22.38 -5.48 12.34
CA ASN A 236 -22.28 -4.05 12.03
C ASN A 236 -21.94 -3.81 10.55
N GLN A 237 -21.01 -4.59 9.99
CA GLN A 237 -20.66 -4.50 8.58
C GLN A 237 -21.84 -4.87 7.67
N PHE A 238 -22.59 -5.93 7.99
CA PHE A 238 -23.82 -6.28 7.27
C PHE A 238 -24.88 -5.19 7.33
N ARG A 239 -25.00 -4.48 8.45
CA ARG A 239 -25.94 -3.36 8.60
C ARG A 239 -25.52 -2.14 7.78
N LEU A 240 -24.22 -1.82 7.76
CA LEU A 240 -23.71 -0.63 7.06
C LEU A 240 -23.69 -0.82 5.55
N TYR A 241 -23.15 -1.94 5.07
CA TYR A 241 -22.87 -2.16 3.66
C TYR A 241 -23.89 -3.06 2.94
N GLY A 242 -24.76 -3.71 3.67
CA GLY A 242 -25.78 -4.65 3.16
C GLY A 242 -27.19 -4.09 3.12
N LYS A 243 -27.38 -2.77 2.88
CA LYS A 243 -28.75 -2.20 2.77
C LYS A 243 -29.31 -2.35 1.37
N GLU A 244 -30.50 -2.94 1.27
CA GLU A 244 -31.26 -3.05 0.04
C GLU A 244 -32.74 -2.78 0.29
N ASN A 245 -33.37 -1.91 -0.49
CA ASN A 245 -34.80 -1.55 -0.39
C ASN A 245 -35.24 -1.17 1.03
N GLY A 246 -34.41 -0.41 1.75
CA GLY A 246 -34.70 0.01 3.14
C GLY A 246 -34.50 -1.07 4.20
N ARG A 247 -34.12 -2.30 3.84
CA ARG A 247 -33.83 -3.39 4.77
C ARG A 247 -32.32 -3.46 5.05
N GLU A 248 -31.97 -3.58 6.31
CA GLU A 248 -30.59 -3.80 6.75
C GLU A 248 -30.23 -5.29 6.70
N ALA A 249 -28.92 -5.60 6.76
CA ALA A 249 -28.38 -6.96 6.79
C ALA A 249 -28.93 -7.85 5.66
N THR A 250 -28.94 -7.31 4.44
CA THR A 250 -29.26 -8.04 3.21
C THR A 250 -28.02 -8.23 2.31
N GLY A 251 -26.84 -7.95 2.84
CA GLY A 251 -25.58 -8.04 2.12
C GLY A 251 -24.86 -9.37 2.30
N VAL A 252 -23.69 -9.42 1.68
CA VAL A 252 -22.79 -10.56 1.70
C VAL A 252 -21.38 -10.11 2.08
N SER A 253 -20.62 -11.03 2.67
CA SER A 253 -19.20 -10.87 2.94
C SER A 253 -18.42 -11.84 2.07
N LEU A 254 -17.61 -11.31 1.16
CA LEU A 254 -16.73 -12.06 0.27
C LEU A 254 -15.37 -12.17 0.94
N VAL A 255 -14.99 -13.37 1.39
CA VAL A 255 -13.69 -13.61 2.04
C VAL A 255 -12.68 -14.00 0.98
N PHE A 256 -11.70 -13.13 0.79
CA PHE A 256 -10.59 -13.30 -0.14
C PHE A 256 -9.40 -13.97 0.53
N ASN A 257 -8.67 -14.80 -0.22
CA ASN A 257 -7.35 -15.27 0.19
C ASN A 257 -6.26 -14.25 -0.15
N LYS A 258 -5.07 -14.42 0.45
CA LYS A 258 -3.95 -13.48 0.30
C LYS A 258 -3.41 -13.38 -1.12
N GLU A 259 -3.60 -14.40 -1.95
CA GLU A 259 -3.10 -14.47 -3.32
C GLU A 259 -3.80 -13.46 -4.26
N PHE A 260 -4.92 -12.89 -3.82
CA PHE A 260 -5.61 -11.78 -4.50
C PHE A 260 -4.82 -10.47 -4.45
N PHE A 261 -3.94 -10.31 -3.47
CA PHE A 261 -3.14 -9.11 -3.26
C PHE A 261 -1.68 -9.33 -3.66
N SER A 262 -0.90 -8.25 -3.79
CA SER A 262 0.53 -8.39 -3.99
C SER A 262 1.18 -9.04 -2.75
N GLU A 263 2.27 -9.76 -2.98
CA GLU A 263 3.05 -10.31 -1.88
C GLU A 263 3.65 -9.18 -1.02
N HIS A 264 3.76 -9.47 0.28
CA HIS A 264 4.46 -8.59 1.19
C HIS A 264 5.93 -8.44 0.75
N SER A 265 6.37 -7.21 0.52
CA SER A 265 7.77 -6.92 0.21
C SER A 265 8.28 -5.81 1.12
N GLY A 266 9.59 -5.84 1.41
CA GLY A 266 10.26 -4.76 2.13
C GLY A 266 10.31 -3.45 1.33
N VAL A 267 9.95 -3.50 0.04
CA VAL A 267 9.83 -2.36 -0.85
C VAL A 267 8.35 -2.00 -0.96
N LEU A 268 8.03 -0.71 -0.94
CA LEU A 268 6.65 -0.24 -1.16
C LEU A 268 6.30 -0.41 -2.63
N LYS A 269 5.76 -1.58 -2.97
CA LYS A 269 5.21 -1.84 -4.29
C LYS A 269 3.83 -1.20 -4.40
N TYR A 270 3.57 -0.50 -5.51
CA TYR A 270 2.21 -0.22 -5.99
C TYR A 270 1.26 0.55 -5.07
N ILE A 271 1.76 1.52 -4.30
CA ILE A 271 0.84 2.50 -3.69
C ILE A 271 0.22 3.38 -4.78
N ALA A 272 0.93 3.59 -5.87
CA ALA A 272 0.48 4.53 -6.89
C ALA A 272 1.10 4.26 -8.26
N GLY A 273 0.24 4.15 -9.25
CA GLY A 273 0.54 4.39 -10.66
C GLY A 273 1.64 3.59 -11.31
N ALA A 274 2.02 2.42 -10.77
CA ALA A 274 2.98 1.57 -11.44
C ALA A 274 2.33 0.83 -12.61
N SER A 275 2.95 0.90 -13.78
CA SER A 275 2.67 -0.01 -14.89
C SER A 275 3.75 -1.08 -14.89
N SER A 276 3.36 -2.34 -14.78
CA SER A 276 4.29 -3.48 -14.86
C SER A 276 4.77 -3.77 -16.29
N ASP A 277 4.23 -3.07 -17.29
CA ASP A 277 4.58 -3.29 -18.68
C ASP A 277 5.52 -2.19 -19.21
N PRO A 278 6.85 -2.47 -19.27
CA PRO A 278 7.83 -1.52 -19.81
C PRO A 278 7.68 -1.28 -21.31
N SER A 279 6.91 -2.11 -22.04
CA SER A 279 6.77 -2.02 -23.49
C SER A 279 5.90 -0.83 -23.97
N ASN A 280 5.20 -0.15 -23.07
CA ASN A 280 4.33 0.98 -23.43
C ASN A 280 5.01 2.36 -23.42
N LYS A 281 6.34 2.45 -23.22
CA LYS A 281 7.06 3.75 -23.22
C LYS A 281 8.18 3.90 -24.25
N SER A 282 8.31 3.03 -25.25
CA SER A 282 9.16 3.33 -26.39
C SER A 282 8.37 4.13 -27.44
N GLY A 283 8.20 5.43 -27.16
CA GLY A 283 7.93 6.41 -28.20
C GLY A 283 9.19 6.66 -29.01
N GLU A 284 9.71 5.66 -29.68
CA GLU A 284 10.64 5.80 -30.79
C GLU A 284 9.98 5.28 -32.05
N ASN A 285 9.90 6.18 -33.01
CA ASN A 285 9.42 6.00 -34.36
C ASN A 285 9.87 4.65 -34.95
N GLU A 286 8.97 3.71 -35.07
CA GLU A 286 9.08 2.68 -36.08
C GLU A 286 7.96 2.91 -37.12
N SER A 287 8.48 3.16 -38.30
CA SER A 287 7.80 3.38 -39.54
C SER A 287 6.79 2.27 -39.88
N ASP A 288 5.62 2.70 -40.31
CA ASP A 288 4.68 2.09 -41.25
C ASP A 288 4.90 0.61 -41.60
N GLU A 289 4.17 -0.29 -40.94
CA GLU A 289 3.61 -1.46 -41.58
C GLU A 289 2.12 -1.52 -41.34
N ALA A 290 1.38 -1.17 -42.37
CA ALA A 290 -0.05 -1.23 -42.43
C ALA A 290 -0.55 -2.68 -42.35
N GLY A 291 -1.50 -2.93 -41.44
CA GLY A 291 -2.47 -4.00 -41.63
C GLY A 291 -2.51 -5.14 -40.64
N LYS A 292 -2.74 -4.85 -39.34
CA LYS A 292 -3.49 -5.79 -38.47
C LYS A 292 -4.56 -5.01 -37.72
N PRO A 293 -5.82 -5.49 -37.64
CA PRO A 293 -6.81 -4.82 -36.81
C PRO A 293 -6.37 -4.91 -35.35
N GLU A 294 -6.04 -3.76 -34.75
CA GLU A 294 -5.89 -3.62 -33.31
C GLU A 294 -7.18 -4.11 -32.65
N ASN A 295 -7.05 -5.08 -31.79
CA ASN A 295 -8.12 -5.49 -30.90
C ASN A 295 -8.30 -4.37 -29.86
N ASP A 296 -9.21 -3.44 -30.14
CA ASP A 296 -9.53 -2.20 -29.41
C ASP A 296 -10.15 -2.42 -28.01
N ASN A 297 -9.95 -3.59 -27.39
CA ASN A 297 -10.55 -3.95 -26.10
C ASN A 297 -9.54 -4.37 -25.02
N LYS A 298 -8.30 -3.86 -25.04
CA LYS A 298 -7.40 -4.09 -23.91
C LYS A 298 -7.86 -3.20 -22.75
N ARG A 299 -8.60 -3.76 -21.78
CA ARG A 299 -8.98 -3.05 -20.55
C ARG A 299 -7.69 -2.57 -19.86
N LEU A 300 -7.65 -1.28 -19.56
CA LEU A 300 -6.57 -0.69 -18.77
C LEU A 300 -6.83 -1.01 -17.31
N LEU A 301 -6.06 -1.93 -16.73
CA LEU A 301 -6.20 -2.43 -15.37
C LEU A 301 -5.07 -1.92 -14.49
N ILE A 302 -5.30 -1.82 -13.18
CA ILE A 302 -4.24 -1.63 -12.20
C ILE A 302 -3.73 -2.98 -11.74
N ASP A 303 -2.42 -3.07 -11.50
CA ASP A 303 -1.76 -4.29 -11.06
C ASP A 303 -2.14 -4.68 -9.62
N LYS A 304 -1.72 -5.89 -9.18
CA LYS A 304 -1.88 -6.32 -7.79
C LYS A 304 -1.33 -5.30 -6.81
N SER A 305 -2.16 -4.90 -5.88
CA SER A 305 -1.81 -3.88 -4.88
C SER A 305 -1.60 -4.49 -3.50
N THR A 306 -0.73 -3.86 -2.73
CA THR A 306 -0.47 -4.23 -1.34
C THR A 306 -1.66 -3.83 -0.46
N LEU A 307 -2.01 -4.70 0.50
CA LEU A 307 -3.07 -4.46 1.46
C LEU A 307 -2.50 -3.84 2.73
N TYR A 308 -3.01 -2.66 3.09
CA TYR A 308 -2.61 -1.88 4.26
C TYR A 308 -3.72 -1.88 5.31
N ARG A 309 -3.38 -2.08 6.58
CA ARG A 309 -4.29 -1.89 7.72
C ARG A 309 -4.50 -0.41 8.01
N CYS A 310 -5.66 -0.04 8.52
CA CYS A 310 -5.92 1.31 8.99
C CYS A 310 -5.38 1.55 10.41
N ILE A 311 -5.03 2.80 10.68
CA ILE A 311 -4.80 3.36 12.01
C ILE A 311 -6.14 4.00 12.45
N TYR A 312 -6.56 3.74 13.67
CA TYR A 312 -7.68 4.44 14.29
C TYR A 312 -7.15 5.45 15.28
N LEU A 313 -7.47 6.72 15.09
CA LEU A 313 -6.96 7.85 15.86
C LEU A 313 -8.12 8.67 16.41
N ASP A 314 -8.02 9.01 17.68
CA ASP A 314 -8.82 10.08 18.29
C ASP A 314 -8.03 11.38 18.18
N PRO A 315 -8.44 12.34 17.33
CA PRO A 315 -7.67 13.57 17.14
C PRO A 315 -7.60 14.44 18.39
N GLU A 316 -8.57 14.35 19.31
CA GLU A 316 -8.60 15.17 20.53
C GLU A 316 -7.62 14.67 21.59
N SER A 317 -7.58 13.37 21.86
CA SER A 317 -6.71 12.79 22.89
C SER A 317 -5.37 12.30 22.38
N GLY A 318 -5.22 12.14 21.05
CA GLY A 318 -4.06 11.49 20.44
C GLY A 318 -4.01 9.97 20.67
N TYR A 319 -5.04 9.38 21.27
CA TYR A 319 -5.11 7.92 21.41
C TYR A 319 -5.28 7.24 20.06
N TRP A 320 -4.50 6.21 19.80
CA TRP A 320 -4.55 5.47 18.53
C TRP A 320 -4.40 3.95 18.71
N THR A 321 -4.87 3.19 17.74
CA THR A 321 -4.70 1.74 17.64
C THR A 321 -4.69 1.29 16.18
N LEU A 322 -4.18 0.08 15.91
CA LEU A 322 -4.16 -0.51 14.58
C LEU A 322 -5.35 -1.44 14.35
N ALA A 323 -5.83 -1.46 13.11
CA ALA A 323 -6.69 -2.55 12.65
C ALA A 323 -5.95 -3.89 12.79
N LYS A 324 -6.60 -4.90 13.37
CA LYS A 324 -6.02 -6.22 13.64
C LYS A 324 -7.10 -7.30 13.77
N ARG A 325 -6.71 -8.55 13.61
CA ARG A 325 -7.61 -9.67 13.87
C ARG A 325 -7.96 -9.73 15.35
N ASP A 326 -9.23 -9.96 15.65
CA ASP A 326 -9.67 -10.20 17.02
C ASP A 326 -9.11 -11.53 17.56
N LYS A 327 -8.75 -11.53 18.84
CA LYS A 327 -8.26 -12.72 19.57
C LYS A 327 -9.19 -13.90 19.42
N PHE A 328 -10.51 -13.67 19.50
CA PHE A 328 -11.56 -14.66 19.31
C PHE A 328 -11.39 -15.46 18.01
N THR A 329 -10.91 -14.86 16.93
CA THR A 329 -10.75 -15.53 15.62
C THR A 329 -9.70 -16.63 15.62
N PHE A 330 -8.84 -16.69 16.63
CA PHE A 330 -7.82 -17.73 16.83
C PHE A 330 -8.36 -18.93 17.61
N TYR A 331 -9.44 -18.77 18.37
CA TYR A 331 -9.97 -19.77 19.29
C TYR A 331 -11.28 -20.44 18.80
N GLN A 332 -11.41 -20.60 17.49
CA GLN A 332 -12.65 -21.14 16.90
C GLN A 332 -12.85 -22.65 17.09
N LYS A 333 -11.79 -23.38 17.45
CA LYS A 333 -11.84 -24.83 17.64
C LYS A 333 -11.39 -25.21 19.05
N PRO A 334 -12.28 -25.71 19.90
CA PRO A 334 -11.96 -26.06 21.29
C PRO A 334 -10.82 -27.08 21.43
N GLU A 335 -10.72 -28.03 20.52
CA GLU A 335 -9.70 -29.08 20.50
C GLU A 335 -8.28 -28.56 20.22
N GLU A 336 -8.16 -27.36 19.63
CA GLU A 336 -6.89 -26.73 19.25
C GLU A 336 -6.48 -25.59 20.24
N PHE A 337 -7.02 -25.55 21.45
CA PHE A 337 -6.87 -24.42 22.36
C PHE A 337 -5.39 -24.03 22.65
N GLY A 338 -4.54 -25.03 22.87
CA GLY A 338 -3.11 -24.77 23.15
C GLY A 338 -2.37 -24.17 21.96
N GLU A 339 -2.61 -24.70 20.76
CA GLU A 339 -2.05 -24.19 19.51
C GLU A 339 -2.61 -22.81 19.16
N SER A 340 -3.88 -22.59 19.43
CA SER A 340 -4.55 -21.30 19.24
C SER A 340 -3.94 -20.21 20.10
N LYS A 341 -3.60 -20.52 21.36
CA LYS A 341 -2.94 -19.60 22.29
C LYS A 341 -1.56 -19.22 21.76
N GLU A 342 -0.76 -20.20 21.33
CA GLU A 342 0.59 -19.94 20.79
C GLU A 342 0.54 -19.09 19.51
N LYS A 343 -0.37 -19.40 18.60
CA LYS A 343 -0.59 -18.60 17.38
C LYS A 343 -0.98 -17.16 17.70
N TRP A 344 -1.87 -16.97 18.68
CA TRP A 344 -2.26 -15.63 19.12
C TRP A 344 -1.10 -14.85 19.72
N GLU A 345 -0.29 -15.48 20.59
CA GLU A 345 0.86 -14.83 21.22
C GLU A 345 1.92 -14.41 20.19
N LYS A 346 2.19 -15.25 19.19
CA LYS A 346 3.07 -14.93 18.06
C LYS A 346 2.53 -13.75 17.24
N TYR A 347 1.27 -13.80 16.89
CA TYR A 347 0.61 -12.73 16.15
C TYR A 347 0.62 -11.41 16.93
N TYR A 348 0.25 -11.43 18.21
CA TYR A 348 0.22 -10.25 19.06
C TYR A 348 1.60 -9.60 19.18
N LYS A 349 2.66 -10.39 19.29
CA LYS A 349 4.04 -9.88 19.30
C LYS A 349 4.42 -9.18 17.98
N LEU A 350 3.94 -9.66 16.84
CA LEU A 350 4.18 -9.01 15.55
C LEU A 350 3.38 -7.71 15.43
N ILE A 351 2.14 -7.68 15.90
CA ILE A 351 1.33 -6.44 15.95
C ILE A 351 1.99 -5.41 16.86
N SER A 352 2.44 -5.78 18.05
CA SER A 352 3.14 -4.86 18.97
C SER A 352 4.38 -4.23 18.32
N LYS A 353 5.16 -4.99 17.55
CA LYS A 353 6.28 -4.42 16.79
C LYS A 353 5.84 -3.40 15.74
N LYS A 354 4.69 -3.61 15.10
CA LYS A 354 4.12 -2.65 14.14
C LYS A 354 3.63 -1.39 14.87
N GLU A 355 3.00 -1.54 16.03
CA GLU A 355 2.60 -0.44 16.90
C GLU A 355 3.83 0.37 17.35
N GLU A 356 4.92 -0.30 17.79
CA GLU A 356 6.20 0.36 18.12
C GLU A 356 6.78 1.14 16.93
N CYS A 357 6.68 0.60 15.71
CA CYS A 357 7.15 1.26 14.50
C CYS A 357 6.31 2.51 14.17
N VAL A 358 4.99 2.40 14.22
CA VAL A 358 4.07 3.54 14.00
C VAL A 358 4.30 4.61 15.07
N GLU A 359 4.43 4.24 16.33
CA GLU A 359 4.76 5.18 17.41
C GLU A 359 6.07 5.91 17.10
N LYS A 360 7.13 5.18 16.76
CA LYS A 360 8.45 5.75 16.49
C LYS A 360 8.44 6.73 15.32
N TYR A 361 7.83 6.37 14.19
CA TYR A 361 7.97 7.12 12.94
C TYR A 361 6.83 8.12 12.70
N LEU A 362 5.64 7.91 13.26
CA LEU A 362 4.51 8.82 13.05
C LEU A 362 4.32 9.79 14.23
N PHE A 363 4.19 9.28 15.45
CA PHE A 363 3.77 10.07 16.62
C PHE A 363 4.89 10.42 17.59
N GLY A 364 6.00 9.68 17.62
CA GLY A 364 7.04 9.78 18.65
C GLY A 364 7.65 11.17 18.80
N GLU A 365 7.74 11.64 20.04
CA GLU A 365 8.29 12.97 20.36
C GLU A 365 9.76 12.93 20.81
N LYS A 366 10.29 11.74 21.18
CA LYS A 366 11.55 11.63 21.95
C LYS A 366 12.83 11.91 21.17
N ASP A 367 12.84 11.73 19.84
CA ASP A 367 14.08 11.76 19.05
C ASP A 367 14.10 12.83 17.94
N ASN A 368 13.14 13.76 17.91
CA ASN A 368 12.97 14.81 16.87
C ASN A 368 13.02 14.25 15.42
N LYS A 369 12.66 12.99 15.23
CA LYS A 369 12.77 12.28 13.94
C LYS A 369 11.45 11.71 13.42
N SER A 370 10.36 11.75 14.20
CA SER A 370 9.05 11.29 13.72
C SER A 370 8.43 12.30 12.74
N ILE A 371 7.42 11.86 11.99
CA ILE A 371 6.62 12.74 11.14
C ILE A 371 6.09 13.94 11.94
N SER A 372 5.46 13.69 13.09
CA SER A 372 4.93 14.76 13.95
C SER A 372 6.01 15.73 14.42
N SER A 373 7.20 15.25 14.80
CA SER A 373 8.29 16.12 15.24
C SER A 373 8.89 16.94 14.10
N ILE A 374 9.03 16.35 12.90
CA ILE A 374 9.51 17.08 11.71
C ILE A 374 8.51 18.18 11.32
N LEU A 375 7.21 17.86 11.30
CA LEU A 375 6.16 18.85 10.99
C LEU A 375 6.13 19.99 12.02
N LYS A 376 6.26 19.68 13.32
CA LYS A 376 6.39 20.69 14.37
C LYS A 376 7.61 21.58 14.13
N SER A 377 8.77 20.99 13.83
CA SER A 377 9.99 21.77 13.53
C SER A 377 9.77 22.70 12.34
N ILE A 378 9.22 22.22 11.24
CA ILE A 378 9.00 23.02 10.03
C ILE A 378 8.02 24.17 10.28
N PHE A 379 6.88 23.91 10.91
CA PHE A 379 5.76 24.85 10.93
C PHE A 379 5.62 25.68 12.22
N THR A 380 6.11 25.17 13.36
CA THR A 380 5.90 25.84 14.65
C THR A 380 7.17 26.47 15.25
N ASP A 381 8.37 26.11 14.79
CA ASP A 381 9.60 26.79 15.20
C ASP A 381 9.74 28.13 14.47
N GLU A 382 9.61 29.24 15.23
CA GLU A 382 9.73 30.61 14.69
C GLU A 382 11.09 30.88 14.00
N ASN A 383 12.13 30.16 14.37
CA ASN A 383 13.48 30.29 13.79
C ASN A 383 13.65 29.44 12.52
N HIS A 384 12.76 28.51 12.26
CA HIS A 384 12.85 27.63 11.09
C HIS A 384 12.78 28.42 9.79
N LEU A 385 13.48 27.95 8.77
CA LEU A 385 13.59 28.62 7.47
C LEU A 385 12.22 28.86 6.82
N TYR A 386 11.28 27.92 6.97
CA TYR A 386 9.90 28.05 6.46
C TYR A 386 9.27 29.40 6.84
N ASN A 387 9.46 29.86 8.09
CA ASN A 387 8.87 31.13 8.55
C ASN A 387 9.47 32.35 7.90
N LYS A 388 10.68 32.23 7.32
CA LYS A 388 11.40 33.28 6.59
C LYS A 388 11.13 33.27 5.08
N CYS A 389 10.50 32.22 4.57
CA CYS A 389 10.15 32.05 3.16
C CYS A 389 9.06 33.05 2.74
N ASP A 390 9.06 33.37 1.45
CA ASP A 390 7.96 34.11 0.84
C ASP A 390 6.70 33.23 0.68
N LYS A 391 5.63 33.81 0.15
CA LYS A 391 4.34 33.10 0.02
C LYS A 391 4.40 31.92 -0.96
N ASP A 392 5.12 32.07 -2.05
CA ASP A 392 5.21 31.06 -3.11
C ASP A 392 6.06 29.87 -2.65
N GLU A 393 7.17 30.15 -1.94
CA GLU A 393 8.01 29.12 -1.33
C GLU A 393 7.25 28.34 -0.25
N LYS A 394 6.53 29.05 0.63
CA LYS A 394 5.66 28.41 1.64
C LYS A 394 4.62 27.49 1.00
N GLN A 395 4.02 27.92 -0.10
CA GLN A 395 3.03 27.09 -0.82
C GLN A 395 3.67 25.83 -1.38
N LYS A 396 4.86 25.92 -2.00
CA LYS A 396 5.57 24.75 -2.53
C LYS A 396 5.91 23.73 -1.42
N ILE A 397 6.41 24.22 -0.29
CA ILE A 397 6.74 23.37 0.86
C ILE A 397 5.48 22.67 1.39
N LEU A 398 4.39 23.40 1.56
CA LEU A 398 3.13 22.83 2.04
C LEU A 398 2.56 21.81 1.07
N GLU A 399 2.65 22.04 -0.24
CA GLU A 399 2.24 21.07 -1.26
C GLU A 399 3.10 19.80 -1.24
N ALA A 400 4.42 19.92 -1.05
CA ALA A 400 5.32 18.79 -0.91
C ALA A 400 4.95 17.95 0.35
N VAL A 401 4.76 18.60 1.49
CA VAL A 401 4.34 17.94 2.74
C VAL A 401 2.99 17.23 2.56
N ARG A 402 1.99 17.89 2.00
CA ARG A 402 0.67 17.32 1.74
C ARG A 402 0.75 16.09 0.85
N PHE A 403 1.58 16.15 -0.19
CA PHE A 403 1.73 15.03 -1.11
C PHE A 403 2.50 13.86 -0.48
N ILE A 404 3.55 14.13 0.30
CA ILE A 404 4.28 13.10 1.06
C ILE A 404 3.33 12.33 1.97
N LEU A 405 2.45 13.02 2.67
CA LEU A 405 1.53 12.44 3.67
C LEU A 405 0.26 11.82 3.06
N LEU A 406 0.01 12.03 1.78
CA LEU A 406 -1.23 11.64 1.10
C LEU A 406 -1.67 10.18 1.34
N PRO A 407 -0.80 9.15 1.27
CA PRO A 407 -1.22 7.78 1.55
C PRO A 407 -1.68 7.58 3.00
N LEU A 408 -1.02 8.25 3.95
CA LEU A 408 -1.37 8.13 5.37
C LEU A 408 -2.71 8.78 5.68
N GLN A 409 -3.06 9.88 5.02
CA GLN A 409 -4.36 10.54 5.19
C GLN A 409 -5.52 9.57 5.00
N TYR A 410 -5.41 8.66 4.05
CA TYR A 410 -6.46 7.68 3.73
C TYR A 410 -6.29 6.33 4.44
N LEU A 411 -5.28 6.18 5.29
CA LEU A 411 -5.12 5.03 6.17
C LEU A 411 -5.39 5.34 7.64
N VAL A 412 -5.63 6.62 7.98
CA VAL A 412 -6.00 7.04 9.33
C VAL A 412 -7.49 7.37 9.38
N LYS A 413 -8.22 6.68 10.24
CA LYS A 413 -9.66 6.83 10.47
C LYS A 413 -9.93 7.29 11.89
N HIS A 414 -11.09 7.91 12.10
CA HIS A 414 -11.52 8.28 13.44
C HIS A 414 -11.75 7.03 14.30
N ILE A 415 -11.34 7.09 15.57
CA ILE A 415 -11.39 5.96 16.52
C ILE A 415 -12.81 5.37 16.68
N ALA A 416 -13.86 6.15 16.45
CA ALA A 416 -15.24 5.67 16.47
C ALA A 416 -15.52 4.52 15.48
N PHE A 417 -14.70 4.36 14.44
CA PHE A 417 -14.82 3.31 13.45
C PHE A 417 -13.94 2.09 13.73
N GLN A 418 -13.30 2.00 14.88
CA GLN A 418 -12.34 0.92 15.20
C GLN A 418 -12.93 -0.51 15.09
N GLU A 419 -14.26 -0.65 15.28
CA GLU A 419 -14.92 -1.96 15.12
C GLU A 419 -14.89 -2.49 13.68
N GLU A 420 -14.63 -1.63 12.70
CA GLU A 420 -14.55 -2.05 11.31
C GLU A 420 -13.33 -2.92 11.05
N GLN A 421 -12.24 -2.76 11.82
CA GLN A 421 -10.98 -3.50 11.65
C GLN A 421 -10.53 -3.54 10.19
N GLU A 422 -10.53 -2.35 9.58
CA GLU A 422 -10.43 -2.14 8.14
C GLU A 422 -8.99 -2.25 7.63
N CYS A 423 -8.87 -2.76 6.42
CA CYS A 423 -7.65 -2.68 5.61
C CYS A 423 -8.01 -2.30 4.17
N ARG A 424 -7.06 -1.69 3.45
CA ARG A 424 -7.28 -1.05 2.15
C ARG A 424 -6.22 -1.40 1.12
N ILE A 425 -6.64 -1.56 -0.11
CA ILE A 425 -5.78 -1.33 -1.27
C ILE A 425 -6.05 0.08 -1.79
N MET A 426 -5.00 0.75 -2.26
CA MET A 426 -5.08 2.14 -2.73
C MET A 426 -4.37 2.29 -4.07
N TYR A 427 -4.87 3.20 -4.89
CA TYR A 427 -4.26 3.63 -6.12
C TYR A 427 -4.29 5.14 -6.21
N ILE A 428 -3.11 5.77 -6.16
CA ILE A 428 -2.93 7.22 -6.22
C ILE A 428 -2.34 7.57 -7.59
N THR A 429 -3.02 8.41 -8.34
CA THR A 429 -2.60 8.80 -9.69
C THR A 429 -3.08 10.20 -10.04
N GLN A 430 -2.74 10.68 -11.22
CA GLN A 430 -3.25 11.94 -11.77
C GLN A 430 -4.63 11.74 -12.43
N PHE A 431 -5.45 12.79 -12.51
CA PHE A 431 -6.78 12.72 -13.15
C PHE A 431 -6.76 12.38 -14.65
N ARG A 432 -5.61 12.48 -15.30
CA ARG A 432 -5.43 12.14 -16.72
C ARG A 432 -4.99 10.71 -16.97
N ASP A 433 -4.88 9.89 -15.91
CA ASP A 433 -4.53 8.48 -16.04
C ASP A 433 -5.61 7.75 -16.87
N GLU A 434 -5.18 7.10 -17.93
CA GLU A 434 -6.05 6.37 -18.86
C GLU A 434 -6.76 5.17 -18.20
N LYS A 435 -6.27 4.70 -17.06
CA LYS A 435 -6.89 3.62 -16.27
C LYS A 435 -8.14 4.08 -15.53
N ILE A 436 -8.41 5.39 -15.47
CA ILE A 436 -9.57 5.94 -14.79
C ILE A 436 -10.82 5.78 -15.69
N HIS A 437 -11.77 5.01 -15.21
CA HIS A 437 -13.10 4.90 -15.78
C HIS A 437 -14.03 5.92 -15.14
N SER A 438 -14.84 6.61 -15.95
CA SER A 438 -15.88 7.52 -15.47
C SER A 438 -17.23 7.16 -16.08
N ASN A 439 -18.24 6.97 -15.22
CA ASN A 439 -19.64 6.83 -15.61
C ASN A 439 -20.40 8.08 -15.15
N ARG A 440 -20.74 8.95 -16.10
CA ARG A 440 -21.43 10.23 -15.82
C ARG A 440 -22.88 10.03 -15.39
N GLU A 441 -23.55 8.99 -15.88
CA GLU A 441 -24.94 8.69 -15.54
C GLU A 441 -25.07 8.23 -14.09
N GLU A 442 -24.14 7.38 -13.64
CA GLU A 442 -24.09 6.89 -12.26
C GLU A 442 -23.25 7.79 -11.34
N GLN A 443 -22.63 8.85 -11.87
CA GLN A 443 -21.71 9.76 -11.15
C GLN A 443 -20.58 9.00 -10.43
N GLN A 444 -20.06 7.94 -11.07
CA GLN A 444 -19.01 7.09 -10.53
C GLN A 444 -17.71 7.28 -11.29
N MET A 445 -16.61 7.28 -10.53
CA MET A 445 -15.25 7.25 -11.06
C MET A 445 -14.49 6.15 -10.33
N TYR A 446 -13.82 5.26 -11.09
CA TYR A 446 -13.17 4.09 -10.53
C TYR A 446 -12.01 3.62 -11.43
N VAL A 447 -11.15 2.78 -10.87
CA VAL A 447 -10.18 1.96 -11.61
C VAL A 447 -10.51 0.48 -11.42
N GLU A 448 -10.16 -0.36 -12.40
CA GLU A 448 -10.42 -1.81 -12.33
C GLU A 448 -9.14 -2.56 -11.97
N TYR A 449 -9.27 -3.49 -11.03
CA TYR A 449 -8.19 -4.32 -10.50
C TYR A 449 -7.92 -5.52 -11.44
N GLU A 450 -6.66 -5.88 -11.67
CA GLU A 450 -6.33 -6.91 -12.67
C GLU A 450 -6.80 -8.32 -12.30
N GLU A 451 -6.83 -8.65 -10.99
CA GLU A 451 -7.17 -9.99 -10.56
C GLU A 451 -8.67 -10.29 -10.67
N SER A 452 -8.97 -11.50 -11.09
CA SER A 452 -10.32 -12.02 -11.09
C SER A 452 -10.76 -12.42 -9.69
N VAL A 453 -11.98 -12.06 -9.32
CA VAL A 453 -12.49 -12.24 -7.95
C VAL A 453 -12.71 -13.73 -7.62
N LEU A 454 -13.35 -14.49 -8.50
CA LEU A 454 -13.84 -15.84 -8.24
C LEU A 454 -12.76 -16.84 -7.80
N PRO A 455 -11.56 -16.93 -8.43
CA PRO A 455 -10.51 -17.86 -8.02
C PRO A 455 -9.99 -17.62 -6.60
N HIS A 456 -10.13 -16.39 -6.12
CA HIS A 456 -9.57 -15.97 -4.84
C HIS A 456 -10.58 -15.95 -3.69
N ILE A 457 -11.81 -16.40 -3.93
CA ILE A 457 -12.82 -16.52 -2.87
C ILE A 457 -12.59 -17.78 -2.04
N ASP A 458 -12.26 -17.57 -0.77
CA ASP A 458 -12.20 -18.64 0.23
C ASP A 458 -13.59 -19.02 0.72
N LYS A 459 -14.45 -18.03 1.00
CA LYS A 459 -15.75 -18.21 1.61
C LYS A 459 -16.68 -17.03 1.32
N ILE A 460 -17.97 -17.28 1.29
CA ILE A 460 -19.02 -16.26 1.27
C ILE A 460 -19.89 -16.42 2.52
N TRP A 461 -20.01 -15.34 3.29
CA TRP A 461 -21.00 -15.26 4.35
C TRP A 461 -22.20 -14.45 3.87
N LEU A 462 -23.37 -15.00 4.03
CA LEU A 462 -24.65 -14.34 3.76
C LEU A 462 -25.19 -13.79 5.07
N SER A 463 -25.58 -12.53 5.08
CA SER A 463 -26.37 -12.02 6.19
C SER A 463 -27.72 -12.74 6.29
N PRO A 464 -28.41 -12.68 7.44
CA PRO A 464 -29.72 -13.34 7.55
C PRO A 464 -30.75 -12.90 6.51
N GLY A 465 -30.72 -11.62 6.09
CA GLY A 465 -31.61 -11.09 5.06
C GLY A 465 -31.24 -11.53 3.63
N ALA A 466 -30.02 -12.00 3.39
CA ALA A 466 -29.55 -12.51 2.12
C ALA A 466 -29.63 -14.07 2.03
N ALA A 467 -30.19 -14.74 3.02
CA ALA A 467 -30.25 -16.21 3.04
C ALA A 467 -30.92 -16.82 1.80
N LYS A 468 -31.90 -16.11 1.21
CA LYS A 468 -32.59 -16.52 -0.04
C LYS A 468 -31.66 -16.66 -1.23
N ASP A 469 -30.50 -16.00 -1.23
CA ASP A 469 -29.54 -15.98 -2.33
C ASP A 469 -28.51 -17.13 -2.23
N GLN A 470 -28.62 -17.99 -1.20
CA GLN A 470 -27.64 -19.04 -0.90
C GLN A 470 -27.40 -19.98 -2.08
N ASP A 471 -28.45 -20.45 -2.73
CA ASP A 471 -28.33 -21.44 -3.79
C ASP A 471 -27.70 -20.84 -5.06
N PHE A 472 -27.96 -19.56 -5.34
CA PHE A 472 -27.28 -18.85 -6.44
C PHE A 472 -25.77 -18.80 -6.23
N PHE A 473 -25.30 -18.41 -5.04
CA PHE A 473 -23.87 -18.38 -4.74
C PHE A 473 -23.24 -19.78 -4.73
N ARG A 474 -23.97 -20.80 -4.29
CA ARG A 474 -23.50 -22.20 -4.37
C ARG A 474 -23.26 -22.64 -5.80
N ILE A 475 -24.19 -22.39 -6.71
CA ILE A 475 -24.06 -22.74 -8.12
C ILE A 475 -22.83 -22.03 -8.75
N LEU A 476 -22.60 -20.78 -8.44
CA LEU A 476 -21.46 -20.03 -8.97
C LEU A 476 -20.11 -20.56 -8.48
N LEU A 477 -20.03 -21.02 -7.23
CA LEU A 477 -18.79 -21.56 -6.64
C LEU A 477 -18.59 -23.06 -6.92
N ASP A 478 -19.65 -23.83 -7.15
CA ASP A 478 -19.57 -25.27 -7.41
C ASP A 478 -19.03 -25.60 -8.81
N GLN A 479 -19.04 -24.64 -9.73
CA GLN A 479 -18.44 -24.80 -11.07
C GLN A 479 -16.93 -25.11 -11.01
N ASP A 480 -16.26 -24.80 -9.88
CA ASP A 480 -14.85 -25.09 -9.64
C ASP A 480 -14.60 -26.38 -8.81
N GLY A 481 -15.61 -27.23 -8.62
CA GLY A 481 -15.45 -28.55 -7.95
C GLY A 481 -15.20 -28.49 -6.44
N GLY A 482 -15.53 -27.37 -5.77
CA GLY A 482 -15.27 -27.13 -4.35
C GLY A 482 -16.43 -27.47 -3.43
N LYS A 483 -16.12 -27.96 -2.20
CA LYS A 483 -17.07 -28.06 -1.09
C LYS A 483 -17.73 -26.71 -0.86
N SER A 484 -19.05 -26.68 -0.60
CA SER A 484 -19.83 -25.46 -0.38
C SER A 484 -19.10 -24.46 0.53
N LYS A 485 -18.62 -23.37 -0.05
CA LYS A 485 -17.95 -22.26 0.63
C LYS A 485 -18.96 -21.23 1.17
N VAL A 486 -20.26 -21.42 0.91
CA VAL A 486 -21.32 -20.46 1.24
C VAL A 486 -21.93 -20.80 2.60
N ARG A 487 -21.96 -19.82 3.50
CA ARG A 487 -22.50 -19.95 4.85
C ARG A 487 -23.46 -18.80 5.15
N ILE A 488 -24.49 -19.08 5.95
CA ILE A 488 -25.40 -18.07 6.49
C ILE A 488 -24.87 -17.65 7.85
N SER A 489 -24.78 -16.33 8.08
CA SER A 489 -24.43 -15.75 9.37
C SER A 489 -25.48 -16.15 10.42
N GLN A 490 -24.98 -16.49 11.61
CA GLN A 490 -25.81 -16.77 12.78
C GLN A 490 -25.94 -15.55 13.70
N ASN A 491 -25.48 -14.38 13.27
CA ASN A 491 -25.60 -13.17 14.03
C ASN A 491 -27.07 -12.84 14.33
N PRO A 492 -27.40 -12.47 15.57
CA PRO A 492 -28.78 -12.25 16.00
C PRO A 492 -29.33 -10.94 15.41
N PHE A 493 -29.77 -10.96 14.18
CA PHE A 493 -30.37 -9.81 13.52
C PHE A 493 -31.82 -10.11 13.16
N ARG A 494 -32.72 -9.19 13.55
CA ARG A 494 -34.12 -9.20 13.15
C ARG A 494 -34.45 -7.90 12.44
N ASN A 495 -34.87 -7.97 11.18
CA ASN A 495 -35.57 -6.85 10.57
C ASN A 495 -36.89 -6.65 11.33
N LYS A 496 -37.21 -5.41 11.67
CA LYS A 496 -38.60 -5.06 12.06
C LYS A 496 -39.46 -5.29 10.82
N GLU A 497 -40.48 -6.13 10.94
CA GLU A 497 -41.51 -6.31 9.92
C GLU A 497 -42.21 -5.00 9.60
#